data_e3b6e4ed47e4523a5f588ed7e800aa24
#
_entry.id   e3b6e4ed47e4523a5f588ed7e800aa24
#
_cell.length_a   1.000
_cell.length_b   1.000
_cell.length_c   1.000
_cell.angle_alpha   90.00
_cell.angle_beta   90.00
_cell.angle_gamma   90.00
#
_symmetry.space_group_name_H-M   'P 1'
#
loop_
_entity.id
_entity.type
_entity.pdbx_description
1 polymer ?
#
loop_
_entity_poly.entity_id
_entity_poly.type
_entity_poly.pdbx_seq_one_letter_code
_entity_poly.pdbx_strand_id
1 'polypeptide(L)'
;MANLSLASLKMPDFNGWSQHFQISKFKSNRLSFYEDYLDSGLEMRDYCKHRAEQLEGRGDSVHLIIRRIGDRLATGTSVANAIAPYVPPTDVILLSAHESRGSLDEGMAQLIESVRAENQLKSDAISALIGPTGYLIVAILVISYGVPMMVNSMGSALLNPATMTLDQRALVGLSNFMSNFAYVLDVLYLALPAAFIVSLPRWTPTSRIPGRKWVDRHFAPYAIYRSYQAALFLRALGAQLSVTPKMELALDTIRTNSNKWLAAYVLLMQDRLPRYRVRPILALDVGLLDVEMIDSLVLISMRGDSEAAINARAGTAFKRAMKTIRVYVASIGVAGKVLLGIVLAWATFSLMTQPLRQQMQVINNPTAAVQQHH
;
A
#
# COMPACT_ATOMS: atom_id res chain seq x y z
N MET A 1 -39.57 -36.98 3.19
CA MET A 1 -38.16 -37.36 2.92
C MET A 1 -37.69 -36.54 1.73
N ALA A 2 -37.02 -35.44 2.00
CA ALA A 2 -36.52 -34.55 0.97
C ALA A 2 -35.03 -34.90 0.72
N ASN A 3 -34.75 -35.50 -0.43
CA ASN A 3 -33.39 -35.69 -0.93
C ASN A 3 -32.78 -34.33 -1.32
N LEU A 4 -31.99 -33.78 -0.45
CA LEU A 4 -31.09 -32.64 -0.77
C LEU A 4 -29.94 -33.18 -1.59
N SER A 5 -30.01 -32.97 -2.89
CA SER A 5 -28.95 -33.24 -3.87
C SER A 5 -27.76 -32.32 -3.57
N LEU A 6 -26.65 -32.89 -3.11
CA LEU A 6 -25.34 -32.26 -2.88
C LEU A 6 -24.62 -31.84 -4.21
N ALA A 7 -25.32 -31.82 -5.35
CA ALA A 7 -24.75 -31.61 -6.68
C ALA A 7 -24.64 -30.13 -7.10
N SER A 8 -24.89 -29.14 -6.23
CA SER A 8 -24.83 -27.70 -6.60
C SER A 8 -23.72 -26.88 -5.94
N LEU A 9 -22.82 -27.52 -5.21
CA LEU A 9 -21.58 -26.87 -4.77
C LEU A 9 -20.61 -26.84 -5.95
N LYS A 10 -20.70 -25.76 -6.75
CA LYS A 10 -19.70 -25.44 -7.76
C LYS A 10 -18.36 -25.32 -7.07
N MET A 11 -17.52 -26.35 -7.15
CA MET A 11 -16.14 -26.29 -6.64
C MET A 11 -15.45 -25.10 -7.31
N PRO A 12 -14.71 -24.27 -6.55
CA PRO A 12 -13.94 -23.21 -7.16
C PRO A 12 -12.96 -23.81 -8.18
N ASP A 13 -12.88 -23.18 -9.34
CA ASP A 13 -12.08 -23.62 -10.48
C ASP A 13 -10.59 -23.61 -10.10
N PHE A 14 -10.07 -24.73 -9.60
CA PHE A 14 -8.69 -24.89 -9.13
C PHE A 14 -7.68 -24.57 -10.23
N ASN A 15 -8.03 -24.76 -11.50
CA ASN A 15 -7.20 -24.42 -12.64
C ASN A 15 -7.08 -22.90 -12.80
N GLY A 16 -8.14 -22.14 -12.58
CA GLY A 16 -8.10 -20.66 -12.60
C GLY A 16 -7.24 -20.09 -11.46
N TRP A 17 -7.32 -20.68 -10.28
CA TRP A 17 -6.57 -20.21 -9.11
C TRP A 17 -5.06 -20.46 -9.26
N SER A 18 -4.66 -21.60 -9.78
CA SER A 18 -3.25 -21.92 -10.05
C SER A 18 -2.64 -21.01 -11.11
N GLN A 19 -3.40 -20.69 -12.16
CA GLN A 19 -2.95 -19.75 -13.20
C GLN A 19 -2.78 -18.32 -12.66
N HIS A 20 -3.72 -17.82 -11.86
CA HIS A 20 -3.60 -16.51 -11.20
C HIS A 20 -2.38 -16.43 -10.27
N PHE A 21 -2.11 -17.49 -9.54
CA PHE A 21 -0.93 -17.56 -8.67
C PHE A 21 0.38 -17.53 -9.48
N GLN A 22 0.47 -18.28 -10.57
CA GLN A 22 1.63 -18.31 -11.47
C GLN A 22 1.88 -16.94 -12.10
N ILE A 23 0.82 -16.30 -12.63
CA ILE A 23 0.89 -14.96 -13.20
C ILE A 23 1.36 -13.94 -12.15
N SER A 24 0.81 -14.01 -10.94
CA SER A 24 1.22 -13.14 -9.84
C SER A 24 2.69 -13.34 -9.47
N LYS A 25 3.15 -14.60 -9.41
CA LYS A 25 4.55 -14.95 -9.14
C LYS A 25 5.48 -14.44 -10.24
N PHE A 26 5.15 -14.66 -11.51
CA PHE A 26 5.92 -14.14 -12.64
C PHE A 26 5.96 -12.59 -12.61
N LYS A 27 4.82 -11.95 -12.43
CA LYS A 27 4.70 -10.48 -12.36
C LYS A 27 5.57 -9.88 -11.24
N SER A 28 5.66 -10.55 -10.11
CA SER A 28 6.49 -10.10 -8.99
C SER A 28 7.99 -10.30 -9.26
N ASN A 29 8.38 -11.34 -10.00
CA ASN A 29 9.77 -11.69 -10.32
C ASN A 29 10.19 -11.28 -11.73
N ARG A 30 9.40 -10.46 -12.41
CA ARG A 30 9.65 -10.04 -13.80
C ARG A 30 11.00 -9.36 -14.02
N LEU A 31 11.52 -8.70 -12.98
CA LEU A 31 12.84 -8.06 -13.05
C LEU A 31 13.94 -9.07 -13.40
N SER A 32 14.00 -10.18 -12.68
CA SER A 32 14.96 -11.24 -12.92
C SER A 32 14.82 -11.83 -14.34
N PHE A 33 13.58 -11.96 -14.84
CA PHE A 33 13.36 -12.41 -16.21
C PHE A 33 13.94 -11.44 -17.26
N TYR A 34 13.81 -10.12 -17.04
CA TYR A 34 14.35 -9.12 -17.94
C TYR A 34 15.87 -9.03 -17.88
N GLU A 35 16.45 -9.09 -16.67
CA GLU A 35 17.89 -9.09 -16.43
C GLU A 35 18.53 -10.32 -17.05
N ASP A 36 18.03 -11.52 -16.74
CA ASP A 36 18.53 -12.78 -17.27
C ASP A 36 18.45 -12.83 -18.81
N TYR A 37 17.39 -12.25 -19.41
CA TYR A 37 17.29 -12.14 -20.87
C TYR A 37 18.40 -11.26 -21.44
N LEU A 38 18.55 -10.04 -20.93
CA LEU A 38 19.53 -9.09 -21.45
C LEU A 38 20.97 -9.64 -21.31
N ASP A 39 21.26 -10.27 -20.16
CA ASP A 39 22.57 -10.86 -19.87
C ASP A 39 22.86 -12.10 -20.73
N SER A 40 21.81 -12.80 -21.20
CA SER A 40 21.98 -14.01 -22.00
C SER A 40 22.51 -13.74 -23.40
N GLY A 41 22.26 -12.56 -23.97
CA GLY A 41 22.57 -12.22 -25.35
C GLY A 41 21.87 -13.08 -26.42
N LEU A 42 20.85 -13.86 -26.02
CA LEU A 42 20.09 -14.73 -26.91
C LEU A 42 18.88 -13.97 -27.49
N GLU A 43 18.36 -14.47 -28.63
CA GLU A 43 17.01 -14.03 -29.03
C GLU A 43 15.96 -14.40 -27.98
N MET A 44 14.96 -13.54 -27.79
CA MET A 44 13.92 -13.72 -26.76
C MET A 44 13.24 -15.10 -26.85
N ARG A 45 13.02 -15.62 -28.05
CA ARG A 45 12.41 -16.94 -28.25
C ARG A 45 13.29 -18.07 -27.71
N ASP A 46 14.58 -18.05 -28.04
CA ASP A 46 15.53 -19.10 -27.62
C ASP A 46 15.80 -19.01 -26.12
N TYR A 47 15.90 -17.79 -25.60
CA TYR A 47 15.97 -17.55 -24.15
C TYR A 47 14.75 -18.16 -23.42
N CYS A 48 13.53 -17.89 -23.89
CA CYS A 48 12.32 -18.44 -23.27
C CYS A 48 12.32 -19.98 -23.27
N LYS A 49 12.77 -20.61 -24.35
CA LYS A 49 12.86 -22.06 -24.43
C LYS A 49 13.82 -22.63 -23.38
N HIS A 50 15.06 -22.15 -23.36
CA HIS A 50 16.06 -22.62 -22.41
C HIS A 50 15.68 -22.33 -20.96
N ARG A 51 15.11 -21.14 -20.69
CA ARG A 51 14.70 -20.75 -19.36
C ARG A 51 13.53 -21.59 -18.85
N ALA A 52 12.57 -21.93 -19.72
CA ALA A 52 11.47 -22.80 -19.38
C ALA A 52 11.95 -24.21 -19.00
N GLU A 53 12.89 -24.79 -19.77
CA GLU A 53 13.49 -26.09 -19.48
C GLU A 53 14.23 -26.10 -18.14
N GLN A 54 15.01 -25.06 -17.83
CA GLN A 54 15.71 -24.92 -16.55
C GLN A 54 14.74 -24.87 -15.35
N LEU A 55 13.67 -24.09 -15.48
CA LEU A 55 12.69 -23.93 -14.40
C LEU A 55 11.83 -25.17 -14.22
N GLU A 56 11.52 -25.88 -15.30
CA GLU A 56 10.84 -27.18 -15.26
C GLU A 56 11.67 -28.21 -14.49
N GLY A 57 12.98 -28.28 -14.77
CA GLY A 57 13.89 -29.16 -14.04
C GLY A 57 14.00 -28.85 -12.54
N ARG A 58 13.69 -27.61 -12.13
CA ARG A 58 13.63 -27.16 -10.73
C ARG A 58 12.23 -27.29 -10.10
N GLY A 59 11.21 -27.72 -10.85
CA GLY A 59 9.84 -27.80 -10.40
C GLY A 59 9.15 -26.42 -10.19
N ASP A 60 9.69 -25.34 -10.78
CA ASP A 60 9.09 -24.02 -10.65
C ASP A 60 7.94 -23.83 -11.65
N SER A 61 6.72 -23.61 -11.14
CA SER A 61 5.51 -23.43 -11.95
C SER A 61 5.54 -22.26 -12.93
N VAL A 62 6.49 -21.32 -12.78
CA VAL A 62 6.68 -20.17 -13.69
C VAL A 62 7.12 -20.63 -15.09
N HIS A 63 7.73 -21.83 -15.22
CA HIS A 63 8.11 -22.39 -16.52
C HIS A 63 6.95 -22.42 -17.53
N LEU A 64 5.71 -22.65 -17.06
CA LEU A 64 4.54 -22.68 -17.94
C LEU A 64 4.26 -21.32 -18.59
N ILE A 65 4.49 -20.24 -17.87
CA ILE A 65 4.30 -18.88 -18.41
C ILE A 65 5.38 -18.57 -19.41
N ILE A 66 6.63 -18.86 -19.09
CA ILE A 66 7.77 -18.60 -19.99
C ILE A 66 7.65 -19.43 -21.28
N ARG A 67 7.20 -20.69 -21.16
CA ARG A 67 6.90 -21.52 -22.35
C ARG A 67 5.82 -20.90 -23.21
N ARG A 68 4.69 -20.43 -22.63
CA ARG A 68 3.63 -19.74 -23.37
C ARG A 68 4.10 -18.46 -24.05
N ILE A 69 5.01 -17.71 -23.43
CA ILE A 69 5.63 -16.54 -24.06
C ILE A 69 6.44 -16.98 -25.29
N GLY A 70 7.28 -18.01 -25.15
CA GLY A 70 8.05 -18.59 -26.24
C GLY A 70 7.17 -19.09 -27.41
N ASP A 71 6.07 -19.80 -27.11
CA ASP A 71 5.13 -20.29 -28.11
C ASP A 71 4.47 -19.14 -28.89
N ARG A 72 4.11 -18.04 -28.21
CA ARG A 72 3.55 -16.84 -28.87
C ARG A 72 4.58 -16.16 -29.76
N LEU A 73 5.84 -16.10 -29.35
CA LEU A 73 6.93 -15.59 -30.17
C LEU A 73 7.18 -16.47 -31.42
N ALA A 74 7.06 -17.79 -31.27
CA ALA A 74 7.17 -18.72 -32.38
C ALA A 74 6.07 -18.54 -33.44
N THR A 75 4.89 -18.02 -33.06
CA THR A 75 3.80 -17.66 -33.99
C THR A 75 3.96 -16.27 -34.62
N GLY A 76 5.09 -15.60 -34.44
CA GLY A 76 5.37 -14.28 -35.01
C GLY A 76 4.76 -13.11 -34.23
N THR A 77 4.29 -13.36 -33.01
CA THR A 77 3.81 -12.27 -32.13
C THR A 77 5.00 -11.42 -31.65
N SER A 78 4.86 -10.10 -31.63
CA SER A 78 5.88 -9.19 -31.09
C SER A 78 6.20 -9.48 -29.62
N VAL A 79 7.40 -9.16 -29.15
CA VAL A 79 7.85 -9.41 -27.77
C VAL A 79 6.93 -8.72 -26.78
N ALA A 80 6.59 -7.45 -27.01
CA ALA A 80 5.68 -6.69 -26.17
C ALA A 80 4.32 -7.36 -26.04
N ASN A 81 3.73 -7.83 -27.16
CA ASN A 81 2.45 -8.52 -27.17
C ASN A 81 2.52 -9.93 -26.58
N ALA A 82 3.64 -10.64 -26.73
CA ALA A 82 3.82 -11.97 -26.18
C ALA A 82 3.79 -11.95 -24.66
N ILE A 83 4.41 -10.96 -24.03
CA ILE A 83 4.46 -10.82 -22.56
C ILE A 83 3.25 -10.08 -21.98
N ALA A 84 2.46 -9.37 -22.78
CA ALA A 84 1.38 -8.50 -22.34
C ALA A 84 0.41 -9.11 -21.30
N PRO A 85 -0.02 -10.39 -21.38
CA PRO A 85 -0.92 -10.98 -20.38
C PRO A 85 -0.31 -11.18 -19.01
N TYR A 86 1.03 -11.14 -18.91
CA TYR A 86 1.78 -11.58 -17.72
C TYR A 86 2.49 -10.44 -16.99
N VAL A 87 2.53 -9.25 -17.58
CA VAL A 87 3.25 -8.08 -17.03
C VAL A 87 2.32 -6.87 -16.89
N PRO A 88 2.73 -5.83 -16.14
CA PRO A 88 1.98 -4.57 -16.13
C PRO A 88 1.90 -3.92 -17.51
N PRO A 89 0.81 -3.22 -17.83
CA PRO A 89 0.66 -2.51 -19.11
C PRO A 89 1.76 -1.50 -19.40
N THR A 90 2.33 -0.88 -18.36
CA THR A 90 3.45 0.06 -18.47
C THR A 90 4.69 -0.58 -19.10
N ASP A 91 4.95 -1.84 -18.76
CA ASP A 91 6.09 -2.60 -19.29
C ASP A 91 5.88 -2.89 -20.77
N VAL A 92 4.64 -3.28 -21.14
CA VAL A 92 4.24 -3.55 -22.53
C VAL A 92 4.39 -2.30 -23.40
N ILE A 93 3.94 -1.16 -22.91
CA ILE A 93 3.99 0.12 -23.63
C ILE A 93 5.45 0.51 -23.91
N LEU A 94 6.31 0.43 -22.90
CA LEU A 94 7.72 0.76 -23.04
C LEU A 94 8.40 -0.14 -24.06
N LEU A 95 8.19 -1.47 -23.95
CA LEU A 95 8.76 -2.44 -24.89
C LEU A 95 8.24 -2.26 -26.31
N SER A 96 6.94 -2.05 -26.50
CA SER A 96 6.37 -1.86 -27.84
C SER A 96 6.94 -0.63 -28.56
N ALA A 97 7.22 0.44 -27.79
CA ALA A 97 7.86 1.63 -28.33
C ALA A 97 9.26 1.38 -28.85
N HIS A 98 10.06 0.60 -28.14
CA HIS A 98 11.42 0.27 -28.52
C HIS A 98 11.47 -0.83 -29.60
N GLU A 99 10.60 -1.81 -29.51
CA GLU A 99 10.49 -2.88 -30.51
C GLU A 99 10.15 -2.31 -31.90
N SER A 100 9.24 -1.35 -31.98
CA SER A 100 8.88 -0.67 -33.25
C SER A 100 10.03 0.14 -33.87
N ARG A 101 11.04 0.50 -33.07
CA ARG A 101 12.26 1.22 -33.52
C ARG A 101 13.44 0.28 -33.79
N GLY A 102 13.28 -1.02 -33.53
CA GLY A 102 14.36 -2.00 -33.66
C GLY A 102 15.41 -1.92 -32.53
N SER A 103 15.09 -1.25 -31.40
CA SER A 103 16.00 -1.04 -30.27
C SER A 103 15.51 -1.79 -29.02
N LEU A 104 15.18 -3.08 -29.15
CA LEU A 104 14.61 -3.90 -28.08
C LEU A 104 15.51 -3.96 -26.85
N ASP A 105 16.82 -4.07 -27.03
CA ASP A 105 17.79 -4.16 -25.92
C ASP A 105 17.83 -2.87 -25.10
N GLU A 106 17.79 -1.71 -25.76
CA GLU A 106 17.68 -0.41 -25.07
C GLU A 106 16.36 -0.32 -24.29
N GLY A 107 15.26 -0.76 -24.90
CA GLY A 107 13.96 -0.84 -24.27
C GLY A 107 13.97 -1.75 -23.05
N MET A 108 14.65 -2.89 -23.15
CA MET A 108 14.80 -3.83 -22.04
C MET A 108 15.65 -3.26 -20.92
N ALA A 109 16.77 -2.59 -21.22
CA ALA A 109 17.62 -1.93 -20.23
C ALA A 109 16.85 -0.82 -19.48
N GLN A 110 16.08 0.00 -20.21
CA GLN A 110 15.24 1.03 -19.62
C GLN A 110 14.11 0.44 -18.75
N LEU A 111 13.54 -0.69 -19.16
CA LEU A 111 12.53 -1.42 -18.42
C LEU A 111 13.10 -1.98 -17.11
N ILE A 112 14.30 -2.57 -17.14
CA ILE A 112 15.00 -3.05 -15.95
C ILE A 112 15.21 -1.92 -14.94
N GLU A 113 15.74 -0.78 -15.38
CA GLU A 113 15.92 0.39 -14.51
C GLU A 113 14.59 0.83 -13.91
N SER A 114 13.56 0.82 -14.74
CA SER A 114 12.18 1.12 -14.37
C SER A 114 11.66 0.22 -13.26
N VAL A 115 11.79 -1.08 -13.43
CA VAL A 115 11.27 -2.07 -12.47
C VAL A 115 12.11 -2.08 -11.20
N ARG A 116 13.42 -1.88 -11.30
CA ARG A 116 14.30 -1.69 -10.13
C ARG A 116 13.85 -0.51 -9.27
N ALA A 117 13.60 0.62 -9.92
CA ALA A 117 13.11 1.81 -9.23
C ALA A 117 11.73 1.58 -8.57
N GLU A 118 10.81 0.86 -9.23
CA GLU A 118 9.51 0.47 -8.66
C GLU A 118 9.69 -0.46 -7.44
N ASN A 119 10.53 -1.48 -7.53
CA ASN A 119 10.82 -2.42 -6.45
C ASN A 119 11.49 -1.72 -5.27
N GLN A 120 12.44 -0.81 -5.52
CA GLN A 120 13.08 0.00 -4.48
C GLN A 120 12.05 0.82 -3.72
N LEU A 121 11.13 1.47 -4.42
CA LEU A 121 10.05 2.23 -3.79
C LEU A 121 9.16 1.38 -2.93
N LYS A 122 8.76 0.23 -3.44
CA LYS A 122 7.90 -0.70 -2.73
C LYS A 122 8.61 -1.18 -1.46
N SER A 123 9.89 -1.52 -1.57
CA SER A 123 10.73 -1.91 -0.43
C SER A 123 10.88 -0.78 0.59
N ASP A 124 11.20 0.44 0.13
CA ASP A 124 11.33 1.62 1.00
C ASP A 124 10.02 1.96 1.71
N ALA A 125 8.89 1.88 1.00
CA ALA A 125 7.57 2.12 1.57
C ALA A 125 7.21 1.07 2.64
N ILE A 126 7.45 -0.21 2.37
CA ILE A 126 7.21 -1.31 3.32
C ILE A 126 8.13 -1.15 4.53
N SER A 127 9.42 -0.95 4.34
CA SER A 127 10.40 -0.78 5.42
C SER A 127 10.06 0.41 6.31
N ALA A 128 9.61 1.50 5.70
CA ALA A 128 9.17 2.68 6.42
C ALA A 128 7.91 2.42 7.30
N LEU A 129 7.03 1.51 6.89
CA LEU A 129 5.81 1.17 7.63
C LEU A 129 6.03 0.15 8.75
N ILE A 130 7.06 -0.67 8.69
CA ILE A 130 7.34 -1.73 9.70
C ILE A 130 7.50 -1.14 11.10
N GLY A 131 8.33 -0.10 11.24
CA GLY A 131 8.59 0.53 12.54
C GLY A 131 7.32 1.08 13.21
N PRO A 132 6.59 2.01 12.58
CA PRO A 132 5.35 2.55 13.13
C PRO A 132 4.29 1.49 13.45
N THR A 133 4.13 0.49 12.55
CA THR A 133 3.19 -0.60 12.77
C THR A 133 3.58 -1.44 13.98
N GLY A 134 4.87 -1.72 14.16
CA GLY A 134 5.40 -2.42 15.33
C GLY A 134 5.06 -1.70 16.63
N TYR A 135 5.29 -0.38 16.70
CA TYR A 135 4.94 0.41 17.88
C TYR A 135 3.45 0.43 18.18
N LEU A 136 2.61 0.52 17.15
CA LEU A 136 1.16 0.46 17.33
C LEU A 136 0.71 -0.90 17.86
N ILE A 137 1.25 -1.99 17.34
CA ILE A 137 0.95 -3.34 17.82
C ILE A 137 1.35 -3.49 19.29
N VAL A 138 2.56 -3.06 19.66
CA VAL A 138 3.02 -3.10 21.06
C VAL A 138 2.13 -2.25 21.97
N ALA A 139 1.76 -1.04 21.54
CA ALA A 139 0.87 -0.18 22.31
C ALA A 139 -0.51 -0.84 22.53
N ILE A 140 -1.07 -1.46 21.51
CA ILE A 140 -2.34 -2.18 21.59
C ILE A 140 -2.22 -3.35 22.57
N LEU A 141 -1.18 -4.18 22.48
CA LEU A 141 -0.94 -5.30 23.37
C LEU A 141 -0.78 -4.85 24.84
N VAL A 142 -0.05 -3.77 25.08
CA VAL A 142 0.11 -3.20 26.43
C VAL A 142 -1.22 -2.70 26.98
N ILE A 143 -2.04 -2.04 26.18
CA ILE A 143 -3.34 -1.53 26.62
C ILE A 143 -4.33 -2.69 26.83
N SER A 144 -4.40 -3.65 25.91
CA SER A 144 -5.40 -4.71 25.94
C SER A 144 -5.12 -5.78 26.99
N TYR A 145 -3.85 -6.11 27.22
CA TYR A 145 -3.44 -7.21 28.12
C TYR A 145 -2.63 -6.72 29.31
N GLY A 146 -1.72 -5.76 29.12
CA GLY A 146 -0.86 -5.25 30.16
C GLY A 146 -1.63 -4.50 31.26
N VAL A 147 -2.58 -3.64 30.87
CA VAL A 147 -3.39 -2.87 31.84
C VAL A 147 -4.28 -3.78 32.70
N PRO A 148 -5.05 -4.75 32.14
CA PRO A 148 -5.80 -5.72 32.93
C PRO A 148 -4.93 -6.59 33.84
N MET A 149 -3.79 -7.09 33.32
CA MET A 149 -2.85 -7.88 34.11
C MET A 149 -2.33 -7.09 35.32
N MET A 150 -2.01 -5.81 35.12
CA MET A 150 -1.51 -4.90 36.12
C MET A 150 -2.58 -4.60 37.19
N VAL A 151 -3.82 -4.31 36.78
CA VAL A 151 -4.93 -4.07 37.73
C VAL A 151 -5.22 -5.33 38.55
N ASN A 152 -5.24 -6.52 37.92
CA ASN A 152 -5.44 -7.78 38.60
C ASN A 152 -4.35 -8.12 39.61
N SER A 153 -3.10 -7.71 39.33
CA SER A 153 -1.97 -7.90 40.27
C SER A 153 -2.02 -7.03 41.51
N MET A 154 -2.82 -5.94 41.51
CA MET A 154 -2.96 -5.05 42.62
C MET A 154 -3.73 -5.61 43.83
N GLY A 155 -4.46 -6.68 43.69
CA GLY A 155 -5.25 -7.31 44.73
C GLY A 155 -6.53 -6.54 45.13
N SER A 156 -7.45 -7.24 45.78
CA SER A 156 -8.75 -6.69 46.18
C SER A 156 -8.72 -5.56 47.18
N ALA A 157 -7.66 -5.50 48.02
CA ALA A 157 -7.49 -4.45 49.05
C ALA A 157 -7.29 -3.06 48.43
N LEU A 158 -6.74 -2.96 47.24
CA LEU A 158 -6.46 -1.73 46.51
C LEU A 158 -7.61 -1.26 45.64
N LEU A 159 -8.62 -2.12 45.43
CA LEU A 159 -9.77 -1.87 44.58
C LEU A 159 -11.02 -1.39 45.34
N ASN A 160 -10.83 -0.81 46.56
CA ASN A 160 -11.96 -0.29 47.34
C ASN A 160 -12.55 0.97 46.66
N PRO A 161 -13.81 0.95 46.15
CA PRO A 161 -14.41 2.07 45.45
C PRO A 161 -14.47 3.37 46.24
N ALA A 162 -14.50 3.28 47.57
CA ALA A 162 -14.63 4.45 48.47
C ALA A 162 -13.32 5.26 48.59
N THR A 163 -12.15 4.63 48.39
CA THR A 163 -10.84 5.25 48.53
C THR A 163 -10.10 5.47 47.19
N MET A 164 -10.67 5.03 46.11
CA MET A 164 -10.11 5.18 44.77
C MET A 164 -10.06 6.62 44.33
N THR A 165 -8.93 7.02 43.77
CA THR A 165 -8.76 8.30 43.06
C THR A 165 -9.38 8.24 41.65
N LEU A 166 -9.55 9.40 41.04
CA LEU A 166 -10.18 9.51 39.72
C LEU A 166 -9.35 8.76 38.64
N ASP A 167 -8.02 8.85 38.70
CA ASP A 167 -7.07 8.15 37.83
C ASP A 167 -7.12 6.62 38.02
N GLN A 168 -7.27 6.14 39.27
CA GLN A 168 -7.44 4.71 39.56
C GLN A 168 -8.78 4.19 39.07
N ARG A 169 -9.87 4.94 39.26
CA ARG A 169 -11.18 4.57 38.70
C ARG A 169 -11.14 4.48 37.18
N ALA A 170 -10.44 5.42 36.53
CA ALA A 170 -10.26 5.38 35.08
C ALA A 170 -9.43 4.14 34.64
N LEU A 171 -8.36 3.80 35.38
CA LEU A 171 -7.55 2.63 35.10
C LEU A 171 -8.32 1.31 35.25
N VAL A 172 -9.09 1.16 36.35
CA VAL A 172 -9.95 0.00 36.58
C VAL A 172 -11.08 -0.05 35.55
N GLY A 173 -11.70 1.09 35.23
CA GLY A 173 -12.71 1.18 34.17
C GLY A 173 -12.17 0.76 32.81
N LEU A 174 -10.97 1.20 32.44
CA LEU A 174 -10.27 0.79 31.24
C LEU A 174 -9.94 -0.71 31.26
N SER A 175 -9.43 -1.22 32.36
CA SER A 175 -9.14 -2.64 32.55
C SER A 175 -10.39 -3.52 32.36
N ASN A 176 -11.51 -3.16 33.00
CA ASN A 176 -12.76 -3.89 32.87
C ASN A 176 -13.30 -3.82 31.44
N PHE A 177 -13.22 -2.64 30.81
CA PHE A 177 -13.61 -2.50 29.40
C PHE A 177 -12.77 -3.40 28.49
N MET A 178 -11.43 -3.37 28.66
CA MET A 178 -10.54 -4.21 27.88
C MET A 178 -10.80 -5.70 28.12
N SER A 179 -10.95 -6.13 29.38
CA SER A 179 -11.23 -7.55 29.71
C SER A 179 -12.55 -8.03 29.14
N ASN A 180 -13.60 -7.22 29.18
CA ASN A 180 -14.92 -7.60 28.68
C ASN A 180 -15.01 -7.59 27.14
N PHE A 181 -14.26 -6.72 26.48
CA PHE A 181 -14.31 -6.55 25.03
C PHE A 181 -13.03 -7.02 24.32
N ALA A 182 -12.12 -7.73 25.00
CA ALA A 182 -10.84 -8.14 24.44
C ALA A 182 -10.97 -8.79 23.04
N TYR A 183 -11.82 -9.81 22.91
CA TYR A 183 -12.01 -10.49 21.64
C TYR A 183 -12.58 -9.59 20.54
N VAL A 184 -13.50 -8.70 20.89
CA VAL A 184 -14.10 -7.77 19.91
C VAL A 184 -13.04 -6.76 19.45
N LEU A 185 -12.22 -6.27 20.38
CA LEU A 185 -11.14 -5.34 20.10
C LEU A 185 -10.04 -6.00 19.26
N ASP A 186 -9.66 -7.24 19.58
CA ASP A 186 -8.67 -7.98 18.81
C ASP A 186 -9.11 -8.21 17.36
N VAL A 187 -10.38 -8.61 17.16
CA VAL A 187 -10.96 -8.72 15.81
C VAL A 187 -11.00 -7.37 15.12
N LEU A 188 -11.38 -6.31 15.82
CA LEU A 188 -11.45 -4.95 15.27
C LEU A 188 -10.05 -4.45 14.88
N TYR A 189 -9.02 -4.70 15.69
CA TYR A 189 -7.64 -4.33 15.42
C TYR A 189 -7.06 -5.02 14.17
N LEU A 190 -7.48 -6.27 13.90
CA LEU A 190 -7.11 -6.97 12.66
C LEU A 190 -7.98 -6.53 11.47
N ALA A 191 -9.28 -6.39 11.69
CA ALA A 191 -10.23 -6.09 10.63
C ALA A 191 -10.11 -4.65 10.12
N LEU A 192 -9.84 -3.67 10.98
CA LEU A 192 -9.71 -2.27 10.59
C LEU A 192 -8.57 -2.02 9.59
N PRO A 193 -7.31 -2.46 9.84
CA PRO A 193 -6.24 -2.30 8.85
C PRO A 193 -6.54 -3.04 7.55
N ALA A 194 -7.11 -4.24 7.64
CA ALA A 194 -7.49 -5.02 6.46
C ALA A 194 -8.58 -4.30 5.64
N ALA A 195 -9.65 -3.86 6.28
CA ALA A 195 -10.72 -3.07 5.66
C ALA A 195 -10.17 -1.79 5.05
N PHE A 196 -9.24 -1.15 5.75
CA PHE A 196 -8.57 0.07 5.30
C PHE A 196 -7.76 -0.18 4.02
N ILE A 197 -6.88 -1.19 3.99
CA ILE A 197 -6.09 -1.56 2.81
C ILE A 197 -7.01 -1.89 1.62
N VAL A 198 -8.10 -2.62 1.87
CA VAL A 198 -9.08 -2.97 0.84
C VAL A 198 -9.84 -1.74 0.33
N SER A 199 -10.09 -0.73 1.18
CA SER A 199 -10.79 0.50 0.81
C SER A 199 -9.96 1.41 -0.09
N LEU A 200 -8.63 1.39 0.01
CA LEU A 200 -7.72 2.26 -0.75
C LEU A 200 -8.01 2.25 -2.27
N PRO A 201 -8.06 1.08 -2.96
CA PRO A 201 -8.33 1.02 -4.39
C PRO A 201 -9.83 0.99 -4.74
N ARG A 202 -10.72 0.66 -3.78
CA ARG A 202 -12.15 0.48 -4.04
C ARG A 202 -12.98 1.74 -3.86
N TRP A 203 -12.66 2.57 -2.88
CA TRP A 203 -13.35 3.84 -2.67
C TRP A 203 -12.86 4.88 -3.66
N THR A 204 -13.65 5.15 -4.70
CA THR A 204 -13.28 6.05 -5.80
C THR A 204 -13.72 7.50 -5.51
N PRO A 205 -13.06 8.51 -6.12
CA PRO A 205 -13.41 9.93 -5.95
C PRO A 205 -14.79 10.28 -6.54
N THR A 206 -15.34 9.41 -7.40
CA THR A 206 -16.68 9.54 -8.01
C THR A 206 -17.73 8.71 -7.30
N SER A 207 -17.39 8.06 -6.17
CA SER A 207 -18.35 7.24 -5.40
C SER A 207 -19.47 8.11 -4.80
N ARG A 208 -20.60 7.47 -4.47
CA ARG A 208 -21.74 8.12 -3.79
C ARG A 208 -21.39 8.65 -2.40
N ILE A 209 -20.33 8.12 -1.78
CA ILE A 209 -19.86 8.58 -0.46
C ILE A 209 -18.95 9.79 -0.72
N PRO A 210 -19.40 11.00 -0.36
CA PRO A 210 -18.60 12.22 -0.57
C PRO A 210 -17.37 12.25 0.35
N GLY A 211 -16.41 13.11 0.03
CA GLY A 211 -15.26 13.38 0.91
C GLY A 211 -13.99 12.63 0.57
N ARG A 212 -13.99 11.67 -0.37
CA ARG A 212 -12.77 10.93 -0.77
C ARG A 212 -11.62 11.85 -1.16
N LYS A 213 -11.87 12.90 -1.96
CA LYS A 213 -10.83 13.87 -2.37
C LYS A 213 -10.22 14.62 -1.18
N TRP A 214 -11.02 14.92 -0.17
CA TRP A 214 -10.55 15.55 1.07
C TRP A 214 -9.69 14.59 1.89
N VAL A 215 -10.15 13.32 2.04
CA VAL A 215 -9.42 12.26 2.74
C VAL A 215 -8.09 11.95 2.04
N ASP A 216 -8.08 11.85 0.71
CA ASP A 216 -6.87 11.65 -0.09
C ASP A 216 -5.82 12.76 0.11
N ARG A 217 -6.25 13.94 0.55
CA ARG A 217 -5.35 15.08 0.77
C ARG A 217 -4.88 15.21 2.23
N HIS A 218 -5.74 14.88 3.21
CA HIS A 218 -5.49 15.19 4.62
C HIS A 218 -5.19 13.97 5.48
N PHE A 219 -5.66 12.78 5.11
CA PHE A 219 -5.45 11.59 5.90
C PHE A 219 -4.24 10.80 5.38
N ALA A 220 -3.19 10.71 6.21
CA ALA A 220 -1.86 10.23 5.83
C ALA A 220 -1.83 8.96 4.96
N PRO A 221 -2.48 7.84 5.29
CA PRO A 221 -2.41 6.64 4.47
C PRO A 221 -3.03 6.80 3.07
N TYR A 222 -4.12 7.58 2.96
CA TYR A 222 -4.73 7.87 1.66
C TYR A 222 -3.88 8.86 0.84
N ALA A 223 -3.25 9.83 1.51
CA ALA A 223 -2.32 10.76 0.87
C ALA A 223 -1.08 10.02 0.33
N ILE A 224 -0.56 9.04 1.07
CA ILE A 224 0.51 8.15 0.62
C ILE A 224 0.09 7.39 -0.65
N TYR A 225 -1.09 6.75 -0.60
CA TYR A 225 -1.62 6.01 -1.75
C TYR A 225 -1.82 6.91 -2.97
N ARG A 226 -2.39 8.11 -2.79
CA ARG A 226 -2.55 9.10 -3.85
C ARG A 226 -1.20 9.50 -4.47
N SER A 227 -0.21 9.83 -3.65
CA SER A 227 1.11 10.25 -4.13
C SER A 227 1.82 9.14 -4.90
N TYR A 228 1.70 7.88 -4.43
CA TYR A 228 2.22 6.71 -5.12
C TYR A 228 1.55 6.51 -6.49
N GLN A 229 0.22 6.54 -6.53
CA GLN A 229 -0.54 6.38 -7.77
C GLN A 229 -0.32 7.56 -8.75
N ALA A 230 -0.14 8.77 -8.24
CA ALA A 230 0.22 9.94 -9.04
C ALA A 230 1.57 9.78 -9.73
N ALA A 231 2.56 9.24 -9.02
CA ALA A 231 3.89 8.97 -9.59
C ALA A 231 3.83 7.90 -10.68
N LEU A 232 3.09 6.80 -10.45
CA LEU A 232 2.87 5.75 -11.44
C LEU A 232 2.11 6.29 -12.67
N PHE A 233 1.08 7.11 -12.44
CA PHE A 233 0.32 7.75 -13.51
C PHE A 233 1.20 8.62 -14.40
N LEU A 234 2.01 9.52 -13.83
CA LEU A 234 2.90 10.39 -14.61
C LEU A 234 3.91 9.60 -15.43
N ARG A 235 4.42 8.51 -14.87
CA ARG A 235 5.32 7.63 -15.57
C ARG A 235 4.63 6.92 -16.75
N ALA A 236 3.43 6.36 -16.51
CA ALA A 236 2.64 5.73 -17.56
C ALA A 236 2.27 6.74 -18.65
N LEU A 237 1.91 7.97 -18.25
CA LEU A 237 1.57 9.04 -19.19
C LEU A 237 2.78 9.44 -20.04
N GLY A 238 3.95 9.61 -19.44
CA GLY A 238 5.18 9.90 -20.17
C GLY A 238 5.53 8.80 -21.17
N ALA A 239 5.52 7.54 -20.73
CA ALA A 239 5.76 6.39 -21.61
C ALA A 239 4.73 6.29 -22.74
N GLN A 240 3.45 6.59 -22.47
CA GLN A 240 2.40 6.53 -23.49
C GLN A 240 2.52 7.65 -24.51
N LEU A 241 2.87 8.87 -24.07
CA LEU A 241 3.04 10.00 -24.97
C LEU A 241 4.26 9.87 -25.88
N SER A 242 5.31 9.14 -25.44
CA SER A 242 6.46 8.86 -26.31
C SER A 242 6.14 7.93 -27.48
N VAL A 243 5.08 7.12 -27.35
CA VAL A 243 4.58 6.23 -28.41
C VAL A 243 3.49 6.91 -29.22
N THR A 244 2.56 7.54 -28.53
CA THR A 244 1.37 8.17 -29.13
C THR A 244 1.24 9.60 -28.60
N PRO A 245 1.68 10.61 -29.36
CA PRO A 245 1.71 12.00 -28.91
C PRO A 245 0.33 12.67 -28.81
N LYS A 246 -0.72 11.90 -28.56
CA LYS A 246 -2.12 12.34 -28.37
C LYS A 246 -2.54 12.09 -26.94
N MET A 247 -2.72 13.15 -26.16
CA MET A 247 -3.11 13.08 -24.75
C MET A 247 -4.38 12.27 -24.51
N GLU A 248 -5.35 12.38 -25.41
CA GLU A 248 -6.63 11.67 -25.33
C GLU A 248 -6.46 10.15 -25.38
N LEU A 249 -5.69 9.65 -26.35
CA LEU A 249 -5.41 8.23 -26.50
C LEU A 249 -4.54 7.70 -25.36
N ALA A 250 -3.56 8.50 -24.92
CA ALA A 250 -2.72 8.14 -23.78
C ALA A 250 -3.56 7.97 -22.51
N LEU A 251 -4.45 8.90 -22.22
CA LEU A 251 -5.36 8.81 -21.06
C LEU A 251 -6.32 7.63 -21.20
N ASP A 252 -6.84 7.34 -22.39
CA ASP A 252 -7.76 6.21 -22.60
C ASP A 252 -7.07 4.86 -22.35
N THR A 253 -5.85 4.69 -22.85
CA THR A 253 -5.04 3.50 -22.59
C THR A 253 -4.74 3.33 -21.09
N ILE A 254 -4.38 4.42 -20.39
CA ILE A 254 -4.13 4.37 -18.95
C ILE A 254 -5.42 4.04 -18.20
N ARG A 255 -6.56 4.64 -18.55
CA ARG A 255 -7.86 4.39 -17.94
C ARG A 255 -8.25 2.91 -18.02
N THR A 256 -8.12 2.32 -19.18
CA THR A 256 -8.49 0.92 -19.44
C THR A 256 -7.63 -0.07 -18.65
N ASN A 257 -6.35 0.27 -18.45
CA ASN A 257 -5.38 -0.62 -17.81
C ASN A 257 -5.12 -0.29 -16.33
N SER A 258 -5.85 0.67 -15.76
CA SER A 258 -5.67 1.10 -14.37
C SER A 258 -6.67 0.45 -13.41
N ASN A 259 -6.35 0.51 -12.10
CA ASN A 259 -7.32 0.16 -11.07
C ASN A 259 -8.50 1.16 -11.06
N LYS A 260 -9.62 0.76 -10.47
CA LYS A 260 -10.87 1.56 -10.45
C LYS A 260 -10.69 2.96 -9.88
N TRP A 261 -9.81 3.13 -8.89
CA TRP A 261 -9.55 4.42 -8.27
C TRP A 261 -8.82 5.37 -9.22
N LEU A 262 -7.73 4.92 -9.86
CA LEU A 262 -6.98 5.74 -10.82
C LEU A 262 -7.81 5.99 -12.08
N ALA A 263 -8.52 4.98 -12.59
CA ALA A 263 -9.41 5.12 -13.74
C ALA A 263 -10.46 6.21 -13.54
N ALA A 264 -10.99 6.37 -12.32
CA ALA A 264 -11.93 7.44 -12.01
C ALA A 264 -11.30 8.85 -12.08
N TYR A 265 -10.04 9.00 -11.64
CA TYR A 265 -9.31 10.26 -11.81
C TYR A 265 -9.00 10.54 -13.29
N VAL A 266 -8.60 9.51 -14.04
CA VAL A 266 -8.32 9.66 -15.47
C VAL A 266 -9.59 10.02 -16.24
N LEU A 267 -10.75 9.47 -15.88
CA LEU A 267 -12.05 9.86 -16.46
C LEU A 267 -12.32 11.35 -16.24
N LEU A 268 -12.08 11.87 -15.03
CA LEU A 268 -12.22 13.31 -14.74
C LEU A 268 -11.25 14.17 -15.57
N MET A 269 -10.06 13.66 -15.88
CA MET A 269 -9.11 14.35 -16.78
C MET A 269 -9.62 14.37 -18.20
N GLN A 270 -10.14 13.24 -18.70
CA GLN A 270 -10.75 13.13 -20.04
C GLN A 270 -11.93 14.08 -20.20
N ASP A 271 -12.81 14.20 -19.21
CA ASP A 271 -13.96 15.10 -19.21
C ASP A 271 -13.54 16.59 -19.28
N ARG A 272 -12.36 16.93 -18.75
CA ARG A 272 -11.81 18.29 -18.80
C ARG A 272 -11.02 18.58 -20.08
N LEU A 273 -10.51 17.57 -20.76
CA LEU A 273 -9.64 17.71 -21.93
C LEU A 273 -10.22 18.60 -23.03
N PRO A 274 -11.52 18.50 -23.40
CA PRO A 274 -12.12 19.36 -24.42
C PRO A 274 -12.08 20.86 -24.11
N ARG A 275 -12.04 21.21 -22.81
CA ARG A 275 -11.97 22.63 -22.35
C ARG A 275 -10.56 23.20 -22.46
N TYR A 276 -9.54 22.35 -22.43
CA TYR A 276 -8.13 22.74 -22.39
C TYR A 276 -7.35 22.31 -23.63
N ARG A 277 -7.99 22.35 -24.83
CA ARG A 277 -7.38 21.91 -26.10
C ARG A 277 -6.03 22.56 -26.40
N VAL A 278 -5.86 23.84 -26.05
CA VAL A 278 -4.60 24.60 -26.27
C VAL A 278 -3.50 24.19 -25.29
N ARG A 279 -3.89 23.77 -24.05
CA ARG A 279 -2.96 23.39 -22.99
C ARG A 279 -3.47 22.14 -22.28
N PRO A 280 -3.34 20.97 -22.90
CA PRO A 280 -3.94 19.72 -22.39
C PRO A 280 -3.44 19.30 -21.01
N ILE A 281 -2.25 19.77 -20.59
CA ILE A 281 -1.70 19.54 -19.25
C ILE A 281 -2.60 20.11 -18.14
N LEU A 282 -3.31 21.22 -18.39
CA LEU A 282 -4.25 21.78 -17.40
C LEU A 282 -5.45 20.86 -17.12
N ALA A 283 -5.77 19.94 -18.02
CA ALA A 283 -6.81 18.94 -17.79
C ALA A 283 -6.40 17.93 -16.70
N LEU A 284 -5.10 17.76 -16.43
CA LEU A 284 -4.58 16.85 -15.40
C LEU A 284 -4.83 17.35 -13.97
N ASP A 285 -5.20 18.63 -13.80
CA ASP A 285 -5.51 19.23 -12.50
C ASP A 285 -6.90 18.82 -11.99
N VAL A 286 -7.02 17.58 -11.56
CA VAL A 286 -8.24 17.01 -10.96
C VAL A 286 -8.05 16.66 -9.48
N GLY A 287 -6.88 17.01 -8.91
CA GLY A 287 -6.52 16.74 -7.52
C GLY A 287 -5.78 15.41 -7.29
N LEU A 288 -5.40 14.71 -8.36
CA LEU A 288 -4.48 13.56 -8.30
C LEU A 288 -3.06 14.03 -8.05
N LEU A 289 -2.60 14.98 -8.84
CA LEU A 289 -1.27 15.60 -8.74
C LEU A 289 -1.30 16.77 -7.75
N ASP A 290 -0.16 17.05 -7.15
CA ASP A 290 -0.01 18.25 -6.30
C ASP A 290 0.06 19.50 -7.16
N VAL A 291 -0.42 20.63 -6.63
CA VAL A 291 -0.49 21.92 -7.35
C VAL A 291 0.87 22.33 -7.90
N GLU A 292 1.93 22.25 -7.06
CA GLU A 292 3.29 22.58 -7.50
C GLU A 292 3.76 21.72 -8.68
N MET A 293 3.29 20.50 -8.75
CA MET A 293 3.64 19.58 -9.85
C MET A 293 2.92 19.99 -11.13
N ILE A 294 1.64 20.33 -11.04
CA ILE A 294 0.87 20.87 -12.18
C ILE A 294 1.51 22.15 -12.70
N ASP A 295 1.82 23.10 -11.82
CA ASP A 295 2.45 24.36 -12.21
C ASP A 295 3.77 24.11 -12.92
N SER A 296 4.59 23.20 -12.41
CA SER A 296 5.86 22.87 -13.04
C SER A 296 5.71 22.17 -14.39
N LEU A 297 4.70 21.31 -14.57
CA LEU A 297 4.38 20.69 -15.86
C LEU A 297 3.90 21.72 -16.88
N VAL A 298 3.06 22.67 -16.45
CA VAL A 298 2.58 23.77 -17.30
C VAL A 298 3.73 24.64 -17.77
N LEU A 299 4.64 25.06 -16.86
CA LEU A 299 5.80 25.90 -17.19
C LEU A 299 6.72 25.23 -18.22
N ILE A 300 6.98 23.92 -18.08
CA ILE A 300 7.86 23.21 -19.02
C ILE A 300 7.14 23.02 -20.38
N SER A 301 5.84 22.72 -20.36
CA SER A 301 5.06 22.57 -21.60
C SER A 301 4.98 23.84 -22.45
N MET A 302 5.17 25.02 -21.84
CA MET A 302 5.25 26.28 -22.59
C MET A 302 6.45 26.36 -23.54
N ARG A 303 7.45 25.48 -23.38
CA ARG A 303 8.59 25.38 -24.31
C ARG A 303 8.29 24.56 -25.56
N GLY A 304 7.06 24.10 -25.72
CA GLY A 304 6.56 23.45 -26.95
C GLY A 304 6.59 21.92 -26.93
N ASP A 305 7.18 21.30 -25.93
CA ASP A 305 7.29 19.85 -25.83
C ASP A 305 6.65 19.32 -24.53
N SER A 306 5.37 18.95 -24.63
CA SER A 306 4.61 18.41 -23.50
C SER A 306 5.09 17.02 -23.09
N GLU A 307 5.62 16.24 -24.03
CA GLU A 307 6.14 14.89 -23.78
C GLU A 307 7.43 14.94 -22.96
N ALA A 308 8.42 15.71 -23.42
CA ALA A 308 9.68 15.89 -22.69
C ALA A 308 9.45 16.48 -21.30
N ALA A 309 8.46 17.38 -21.17
CA ALA A 309 8.06 17.94 -19.88
C ALA A 309 7.58 16.86 -18.91
N ILE A 310 6.70 15.99 -19.35
CA ILE A 310 6.13 14.92 -18.52
C ILE A 310 7.21 13.89 -18.16
N ASN A 311 8.03 13.45 -19.13
CA ASN A 311 9.09 12.49 -18.90
C ASN A 311 10.15 13.02 -17.91
N ALA A 312 10.60 14.28 -18.07
CA ALA A 312 11.55 14.90 -17.15
C ALA A 312 11.00 15.01 -15.71
N ARG A 313 9.68 15.19 -15.57
CA ARG A 313 9.03 15.35 -14.25
C ARG A 313 8.54 14.04 -13.64
N ALA A 314 8.32 12.99 -14.42
CA ALA A 314 7.93 11.70 -13.90
C ALA A 314 8.92 11.18 -12.84
N GLY A 315 10.23 11.25 -13.11
CA GLY A 315 11.28 10.89 -12.15
C GLY A 315 11.30 11.79 -10.90
N THR A 316 11.04 13.09 -11.08
CA THR A 316 10.98 14.04 -9.96
C THR A 316 9.70 13.83 -9.12
N ALA A 317 8.56 13.57 -9.77
CA ALA A 317 7.31 13.23 -9.13
C ALA A 317 7.45 12.02 -8.21
N PHE A 318 8.15 11.02 -8.69
CA PHE A 318 8.45 9.80 -7.97
C PHE A 318 9.31 10.08 -6.72
N LYS A 319 10.40 10.86 -6.84
CA LYS A 319 11.22 11.27 -5.70
C LYS A 319 10.42 12.08 -4.67
N ARG A 320 9.52 12.96 -5.11
CA ARG A 320 8.64 13.73 -4.22
C ARG A 320 7.62 12.85 -3.52
N ALA A 321 6.98 11.91 -4.23
CA ALA A 321 6.08 10.94 -3.63
C ALA A 321 6.77 10.16 -2.51
N MET A 322 8.03 9.72 -2.73
CA MET A 322 8.82 9.05 -1.70
C MET A 322 9.15 9.92 -0.50
N LYS A 323 9.51 11.19 -0.74
CA LYS A 323 9.72 12.13 0.36
C LYS A 323 8.44 12.30 1.20
N THR A 324 7.30 12.45 0.54
CA THR A 324 5.99 12.57 1.20
C THR A 324 5.67 11.31 2.02
N ILE A 325 5.87 10.11 1.45
CA ILE A 325 5.68 8.83 2.15
C ILE A 325 6.57 8.79 3.40
N ARG A 326 7.86 9.08 3.28
CA ARG A 326 8.80 9.07 4.41
C ARG A 326 8.38 10.03 5.52
N VAL A 327 7.94 11.25 5.18
CA VAL A 327 7.48 12.25 6.16
C VAL A 327 6.25 11.75 6.91
N TYR A 328 5.23 11.27 6.21
CA TYR A 328 4.02 10.75 6.87
C TYR A 328 4.29 9.53 7.74
N VAL A 329 5.11 8.61 7.26
CA VAL A 329 5.49 7.41 8.01
C VAL A 329 6.29 7.77 9.26
N ALA A 330 7.25 8.70 9.15
CA ALA A 330 7.99 9.21 10.31
C ALA A 330 7.05 9.87 11.33
N SER A 331 6.08 10.67 10.88
CA SER A 331 5.10 11.32 11.75
C SER A 331 4.22 10.31 12.49
N ILE A 332 3.75 9.26 11.81
CA ILE A 332 2.98 8.17 12.43
C ILE A 332 3.85 7.44 13.47
N GLY A 333 5.12 7.18 13.14
CA GLY A 333 6.08 6.54 14.05
C GLY A 333 6.33 7.35 15.32
N VAL A 334 6.48 8.67 15.20
CA VAL A 334 6.64 9.56 16.36
C VAL A 334 5.37 9.57 17.19
N ALA A 335 4.20 9.72 16.57
CA ALA A 335 2.92 9.71 17.26
C ALA A 335 2.69 8.40 18.05
N GLY A 336 3.02 7.24 17.44
CA GLY A 336 2.92 5.94 18.10
C GLY A 336 3.84 5.80 19.32
N LYS A 337 5.08 6.29 19.22
CA LYS A 337 6.04 6.29 20.36
C LYS A 337 5.57 7.19 21.49
N VAL A 338 5.08 8.39 21.18
CA VAL A 338 4.57 9.33 22.15
C VAL A 338 3.36 8.75 22.88
N LEU A 339 2.41 8.16 22.14
CA LEU A 339 1.23 7.53 22.71
C LEU A 339 1.61 6.37 23.66
N LEU A 340 2.51 5.49 23.23
CA LEU A 340 3.02 4.40 24.06
C LEU A 340 3.71 4.94 25.32
N GLY A 341 4.54 5.98 25.19
CA GLY A 341 5.21 6.63 26.31
C GLY A 341 4.21 7.22 27.31
N ILE A 342 3.16 7.90 26.85
CA ILE A 342 2.12 8.46 27.71
C ILE A 342 1.38 7.36 28.46
N VAL A 343 0.99 6.27 27.78
CA VAL A 343 0.28 5.13 28.40
C VAL A 343 1.16 4.47 29.46
N LEU A 344 2.42 4.20 29.15
CA LEU A 344 3.35 3.60 30.12
C LEU A 344 3.62 4.52 31.30
N ALA A 345 3.84 5.81 31.07
CA ALA A 345 4.05 6.79 32.13
C ALA A 345 2.83 6.92 33.04
N TRP A 346 1.61 6.98 32.44
CA TRP A 346 0.37 7.03 33.21
C TRP A 346 0.18 5.76 34.04
N ALA A 347 0.39 4.60 33.47
CA ALA A 347 0.29 3.32 34.15
C ALA A 347 1.30 3.24 35.32
N THR A 348 2.57 3.62 35.11
CA THR A 348 3.62 3.61 36.14
C THR A 348 3.30 4.62 37.24
N PHE A 349 2.86 5.83 36.92
CA PHE A 349 2.49 6.85 37.87
C PHE A 349 1.31 6.40 38.78
N SER A 350 0.29 5.79 38.19
CA SER A 350 -0.85 5.23 38.92
C SER A 350 -0.43 4.15 39.93
N LEU A 351 0.60 3.36 39.60
CA LEU A 351 1.16 2.36 40.52
C LEU A 351 1.98 2.97 41.65
N MET A 352 2.87 3.93 41.32
CA MET A 352 3.80 4.50 42.33
C MET A 352 3.09 5.33 43.42
N THR A 353 1.94 5.91 43.07
CA THR A 353 1.18 6.74 44.05
C THR A 353 0.44 5.92 45.11
N GLN A 354 0.30 4.61 44.95
CA GLN A 354 -0.43 3.74 45.87
C GLN A 354 0.27 3.49 47.18
N PRO A 355 1.53 3.02 47.23
CA PRO A 355 2.22 2.74 48.53
C PRO A 355 2.40 3.99 49.35
N LEU A 356 2.66 5.14 48.72
CA LEU A 356 2.81 6.42 49.42
C LEU A 356 1.53 6.86 50.14
N ARG A 357 0.38 6.64 49.52
CA ARG A 357 -0.93 7.01 50.07
C ARG A 357 -1.38 6.07 51.17
N GLN A 358 -1.06 4.77 51.07
CA GLN A 358 -1.31 3.81 52.16
C GLN A 358 -0.50 4.17 53.40
N GLN A 359 0.78 4.53 53.25
CA GLN A 359 1.58 5.00 54.34
C GLN A 359 1.03 6.28 55.01
N MET A 360 0.55 7.22 54.19
CA MET A 360 -0.09 8.45 54.70
C MET A 360 -1.42 8.18 55.40
N GLN A 361 -2.23 7.20 54.94
CA GLN A 361 -3.47 6.82 55.64
C GLN A 361 -3.23 6.13 56.96
N VAL A 362 -2.19 5.28 57.06
CA VAL A 362 -1.78 4.66 58.33
C VAL A 362 -1.28 5.71 59.31
N ILE A 363 -0.55 6.71 58.85
CA ILE A 363 -0.04 7.80 59.70
C ILE A 363 -1.20 8.71 60.16
N ASN A 364 -2.16 9.00 59.32
CA ASN A 364 -3.28 9.89 59.62
C ASN A 364 -4.44 9.21 60.41
N ASN A 365 -4.51 7.88 60.41
CA ASN A 365 -5.54 7.12 61.18
C ASN A 365 -4.89 5.91 61.88
N PRO A 366 -4.16 6.11 63.01
CA PRO A 366 -3.48 5.03 63.72
C PRO A 366 -4.46 4.01 64.36
N THR A 367 -5.71 4.38 64.56
CA THR A 367 -6.76 3.48 65.09
C THR A 367 -7.28 2.45 64.07
N ALA A 368 -7.15 2.71 62.79
CA ALA A 368 -7.54 1.74 61.73
C ALA A 368 -6.52 0.61 61.57
N ALA A 369 -5.27 0.82 61.96
CA ALA A 369 -4.21 -0.19 61.85
C ALA A 369 -4.36 -1.30 62.89
N VAL A 370 -5.01 -1.05 64.03
CA VAL A 370 -5.18 -2.04 65.11
C VAL A 370 -6.36 -3.01 64.82
N GLN A 371 -7.32 -2.62 63.96
CA GLN A 371 -8.45 -3.50 63.59
C GLN A 371 -8.17 -4.52 62.49
N GLN A 372 -7.04 -4.45 61.79
CA GLN A 372 -6.64 -5.43 60.76
C GLN A 372 -5.85 -6.64 61.28
N HIS A 373 -5.58 -6.71 62.57
CA HIS A 373 -4.83 -7.83 63.22
C HIS A 373 -5.68 -8.65 64.20
N HIS A 374 -7.03 -8.53 64.17
CA HIS A 374 -7.94 -9.40 64.90
C HIS A 374 -8.84 -10.23 63.97
#